data_b0b12e06b543c4d8e448a1d2702d300d
#
_entry.id   b0b12e06b543c4d8e448a1d2702d300d
#
_cell.length_a   1.000
_cell.length_b   1.000
_cell.length_c   1.000
_cell.angle_alpha   90.00
_cell.angle_beta   90.00
_cell.angle_gamma   90.00
#
_symmetry.space_group_name_H-M   'P 1'
#
loop_
_entity.id
_entity.type
_entity.pdbx_description
1 polymer ?
#
loop_
_entity_poly.entity_id
_entity_poly.type
_entity_poly.pdbx_seq_one_letter_code
_entity_poly.pdbx_strand_id
1 'polypeptide(L)'
;MFSKIMDMYTLNQIPSEAKIRKFLRKTIFGSNSYCPQCHSRKIKSTGDRYWCQKCRDRFSLLSHTWLSHCRLPLEQLWMVLWCWTTQIPIKQTTSLTKLSEVTTRHWFETFRVHLPEEETILDHIVQLDEAYFGGKKQPTTLFMAKKVSSLGERKLAYQLIQGSYSVREHAWWFIQSYLKPHTALFTDGASIYHKIDHWWPVYHSRDIHKKFEFEQTSEIEGMFGVLRTFIRRMYHHVTMDKLPSVVGEFCYRFSHPEMFENPRYYLQISLRLATIS
;
A
#
# COMPACT_ATOMS: atom_id res chain seq x y z
N MET A 1 -4.08 9.59 -17.20
CA MET A 1 -5.55 9.64 -17.28
C MET A 1 -6.10 9.86 -15.86
N PHE A 2 -5.93 11.06 -15.31
CA PHE A 2 -6.23 11.42 -13.92
C PHE A 2 -7.17 12.63 -13.90
N SER A 3 -8.40 12.39 -14.26
CA SER A 3 -9.45 13.40 -14.05
C SER A 3 -10.81 12.71 -13.95
N LYS A 4 -11.03 11.98 -12.84
CA LYS A 4 -12.38 11.99 -12.31
C LYS A 4 -12.45 13.25 -11.46
N ILE A 5 -12.96 14.31 -12.07
CA ILE A 5 -13.45 15.49 -11.37
C ILE A 5 -14.33 14.95 -10.24
N MET A 6 -13.96 15.30 -9.03
CA MET A 6 -14.67 14.94 -7.82
C MET A 6 -16.05 15.58 -7.89
N ASP A 7 -17.01 14.82 -8.36
CA ASP A 7 -18.38 15.28 -8.43
C ASP A 7 -18.85 15.51 -6.99
N MET A 8 -19.38 16.68 -6.67
CA MET A 8 -19.98 17.01 -5.36
C MET A 8 -21.02 15.96 -4.92
N TYR A 9 -21.57 15.21 -5.87
CA TYR A 9 -22.48 14.08 -5.65
C TYR A 9 -21.83 12.91 -4.87
N THR A 10 -20.52 12.75 -4.92
CA THR A 10 -19.84 11.63 -4.21
C THR A 10 -19.76 11.85 -2.70
N LEU A 11 -19.75 13.08 -2.23
CA LEU A 11 -19.79 13.40 -0.80
C LEU A 11 -21.16 13.09 -0.16
N ASN A 12 -22.24 13.19 -0.93
CA ASN A 12 -23.58 12.84 -0.47
C ASN A 12 -23.80 11.32 -0.36
N GLN A 13 -22.80 10.51 -0.77
CA GLN A 13 -22.85 9.05 -0.70
C GLN A 13 -22.16 8.46 0.52
N ILE A 14 -21.75 9.27 1.51
CA ILE A 14 -21.21 8.74 2.76
C ILE A 14 -22.32 7.95 3.45
N PRO A 15 -22.11 6.66 3.71
CA PRO A 15 -23.14 5.86 4.33
C PRO A 15 -23.41 6.36 5.76
N SER A 16 -24.66 6.32 6.21
CA SER A 16 -24.98 6.60 7.60
C SER A 16 -24.28 5.63 8.56
N GLU A 17 -24.04 6.06 9.78
CA GLU A 17 -23.36 5.25 10.79
C GLU A 17 -23.96 3.85 10.93
N ALA A 18 -25.29 3.73 10.89
CA ALA A 18 -25.97 2.44 10.93
C ALA A 18 -25.61 1.52 9.77
N LYS A 19 -25.45 2.07 8.55
CA LYS A 19 -25.04 1.31 7.36
C LYS A 19 -23.57 0.90 7.48
N ILE A 20 -22.69 1.79 7.95
CA ILE A 20 -21.27 1.48 8.19
C ILE A 20 -21.15 0.38 9.24
N ARG A 21 -21.85 0.50 10.36
CA ARG A 21 -21.87 -0.48 11.45
C ARG A 21 -22.35 -1.85 10.97
N LYS A 22 -23.42 -1.89 10.17
CA LYS A 22 -23.91 -3.14 9.55
C LYS A 22 -22.87 -3.76 8.62
N PHE A 23 -22.21 -2.95 7.80
CA PHE A 23 -21.14 -3.40 6.91
C PHE A 23 -19.95 -3.98 7.72
N LEU A 24 -19.42 -3.24 8.70
CA LEU A 24 -18.31 -3.68 9.54
C LEU A 24 -18.65 -4.98 10.28
N ARG A 25 -19.85 -5.08 10.85
CA ARG A 25 -20.30 -6.31 11.48
C ARG A 25 -20.26 -7.52 10.55
N LYS A 26 -20.74 -7.35 9.32
CA LYS A 26 -20.71 -8.42 8.31
C LYS A 26 -19.27 -8.76 7.90
N THR A 27 -18.41 -7.77 7.78
CA THR A 27 -16.99 -7.97 7.40
C THR A 27 -16.22 -8.70 8.49
N ILE A 28 -16.41 -8.32 9.76
CA ILE A 28 -15.65 -8.86 10.91
C ILE A 28 -16.18 -10.25 11.33
N PHE A 29 -17.50 -10.40 11.42
CA PHE A 29 -18.12 -11.61 11.99
C PHE A 29 -18.77 -12.53 10.95
N GLY A 30 -18.88 -12.09 9.71
CA GLY A 30 -19.63 -12.84 8.69
C GLY A 30 -21.14 -12.84 8.95
N SER A 31 -21.77 -14.02 8.83
CA SER A 31 -23.22 -14.15 9.02
C SER A 31 -23.68 -14.07 10.47
N ASN A 32 -22.86 -14.57 11.39
CA ASN A 32 -23.20 -14.66 12.81
C ASN A 32 -22.07 -14.11 13.68
N SER A 33 -22.41 -13.20 14.59
CA SER A 33 -21.44 -12.69 15.55
C SER A 33 -20.98 -13.79 16.50
N TYR A 34 -19.72 -13.78 16.86
CA TYR A 34 -19.07 -14.71 17.79
C TYR A 34 -18.11 -13.96 18.72
N CYS A 35 -17.74 -14.58 19.82
CA CYS A 35 -16.73 -14.04 20.72
C CYS A 35 -15.34 -14.15 20.07
N PRO A 36 -14.58 -13.07 19.89
CA PRO A 36 -13.25 -13.12 19.30
C PRO A 36 -12.26 -13.93 20.14
N GLN A 37 -12.45 -13.99 21.46
CA GLN A 37 -11.55 -14.68 22.38
C GLN A 37 -11.74 -16.21 22.42
N CYS A 38 -13.00 -16.69 22.47
CA CYS A 38 -13.27 -18.13 22.65
C CYS A 38 -14.11 -18.75 21.53
N HIS A 39 -14.39 -17.98 20.48
CA HIS A 39 -15.19 -18.35 19.31
C HIS A 39 -16.62 -18.84 19.61
N SER A 40 -17.10 -18.65 20.85
CA SER A 40 -18.46 -19.01 21.23
C SER A 40 -19.49 -18.11 20.55
N ARG A 41 -20.58 -18.70 20.08
CA ARG A 41 -21.75 -17.98 19.54
C ARG A 41 -22.73 -17.54 20.65
N LYS A 42 -22.52 -17.95 21.91
CA LYS A 42 -23.36 -17.58 23.05
C LYS A 42 -22.99 -16.16 23.51
N ILE A 43 -23.38 -15.16 22.70
CA ILE A 43 -23.15 -13.75 22.99
C ILE A 43 -24.48 -13.01 23.19
N LYS A 44 -24.49 -12.04 24.10
CA LYS A 44 -25.57 -11.06 24.27
C LYS A 44 -25.08 -9.71 23.77
N SER A 45 -25.90 -9.01 23.02
CA SER A 45 -25.66 -7.63 22.60
C SER A 45 -26.35 -6.69 23.60
N THR A 46 -25.61 -5.67 24.06
CA THR A 46 -26.12 -4.62 24.92
C THR A 46 -25.73 -3.28 24.31
N GLY A 47 -26.58 -2.74 23.45
CA GLY A 47 -26.26 -1.55 22.65
C GLY A 47 -25.04 -1.81 21.73
N ASP A 48 -23.98 -1.02 21.93
CA ASP A 48 -22.76 -1.09 21.13
C ASP A 48 -21.74 -2.11 21.62
N ARG A 49 -22.06 -2.84 22.70
CA ARG A 49 -21.17 -3.83 23.30
C ARG A 49 -21.75 -5.22 23.19
N TYR A 50 -20.85 -6.19 23.19
CA TYR A 50 -21.15 -7.61 23.24
C TYR A 50 -20.60 -8.21 24.52
N TRP A 51 -21.29 -9.21 25.05
CA TRP A 51 -20.86 -9.98 26.18
C TRP A 51 -20.94 -11.48 25.88
N CYS A 52 -19.81 -12.15 26.04
CA CYS A 52 -19.74 -13.60 25.87
C CYS A 52 -20.21 -14.30 27.13
N GLN A 53 -21.24 -15.15 27.02
CA GLN A 53 -21.75 -15.94 28.12
C GLN A 53 -20.82 -17.08 28.57
N LYS A 54 -19.88 -17.52 27.65
CA LYS A 54 -18.94 -18.61 27.91
C LYS A 54 -17.70 -18.12 28.69
N CYS A 55 -16.94 -17.19 28.12
CA CYS A 55 -15.70 -16.69 28.73
C CYS A 55 -15.87 -15.35 29.50
N ARG A 56 -17.07 -14.78 29.48
CA ARG A 56 -17.44 -13.51 30.16
C ARG A 56 -16.73 -12.28 29.63
N ASP A 57 -16.04 -12.41 28.47
CA ASP A 57 -15.41 -11.28 27.82
C ASP A 57 -16.44 -10.23 27.36
N ARG A 58 -16.05 -8.95 27.44
CA ARG A 58 -16.85 -7.81 26.98
C ARG A 58 -16.10 -7.10 25.87
N PHE A 59 -16.68 -7.06 24.70
CA PHE A 59 -16.05 -6.49 23.52
C PHE A 59 -17.01 -5.58 22.74
N SER A 60 -16.45 -4.68 21.96
CA SER A 60 -17.19 -3.86 20.99
C SER A 60 -17.06 -4.45 19.57
N LEU A 61 -17.77 -3.86 18.60
CA LEU A 61 -17.67 -4.25 17.20
C LEU A 61 -16.23 -4.23 16.68
N LEU A 62 -15.43 -3.25 17.12
CA LEU A 62 -14.06 -3.03 16.63
C LEU A 62 -12.98 -3.67 17.52
N SER A 63 -13.35 -4.22 18.70
CA SER A 63 -12.40 -4.92 19.56
C SER A 63 -11.74 -6.07 18.80
N HIS A 64 -10.47 -6.33 19.10
CA HIS A 64 -9.66 -7.35 18.44
C HIS A 64 -9.43 -7.13 16.94
N THR A 65 -9.64 -5.90 16.45
CA THR A 65 -9.21 -5.45 15.13
C THR A 65 -8.21 -4.32 15.29
N TRP A 66 -7.52 -3.96 14.21
CA TRP A 66 -6.65 -2.79 14.22
C TRP A 66 -7.39 -1.45 14.46
N LEU A 67 -8.73 -1.44 14.35
CA LEU A 67 -9.59 -0.31 14.69
C LEU A 67 -10.00 -0.27 16.18
N SER A 68 -9.51 -1.16 17.03
CA SER A 68 -9.93 -1.28 18.44
C SER A 68 -9.81 0.02 19.25
N HIS A 69 -8.82 0.85 18.91
CA HIS A 69 -8.58 2.15 19.56
C HIS A 69 -9.17 3.35 18.79
N CYS A 70 -9.98 3.11 17.76
CA CYS A 70 -10.63 4.17 17.02
C CYS A 70 -11.61 4.95 17.90
N ARG A 71 -11.37 6.26 18.03
CA ARG A 71 -12.25 7.19 18.76
C ARG A 71 -13.08 8.08 17.83
N LEU A 72 -12.86 7.98 16.51
CA LEU A 72 -13.63 8.74 15.55
C LEU A 72 -15.04 8.16 15.42
N PRO A 73 -16.07 9.01 15.23
CA PRO A 73 -17.36 8.58 14.70
C PRO A 73 -17.16 7.79 13.42
N LEU A 74 -17.94 6.73 13.19
CA LEU A 74 -17.75 5.85 12.04
C LEU A 74 -17.91 6.57 10.71
N GLU A 75 -18.77 7.57 10.62
CA GLU A 75 -18.91 8.41 9.42
C GLU A 75 -17.66 9.22 9.14
N GLN A 76 -17.03 9.78 10.18
CA GLN A 76 -15.79 10.54 10.05
C GLN A 76 -14.60 9.63 9.69
N LEU A 77 -14.52 8.42 10.31
CA LEU A 77 -13.55 7.39 9.92
C LEU A 77 -13.73 7.00 8.45
N TRP A 78 -14.98 6.80 8.01
CA TRP A 78 -15.27 6.48 6.63
C TRP A 78 -14.85 7.59 5.68
N MET A 79 -15.10 8.85 6.03
CA MET A 79 -14.71 9.99 5.22
C MET A 79 -13.20 10.11 5.07
N VAL A 80 -12.42 9.97 6.17
CA VAL A 80 -10.95 10.04 6.09
C VAL A 80 -10.37 8.87 5.29
N LEU A 81 -10.96 7.67 5.43
CA LEU A 81 -10.58 6.52 4.63
C LEU A 81 -10.91 6.72 3.14
N TRP A 82 -12.09 7.25 2.84
CA TRP A 82 -12.46 7.58 1.46
C TRP A 82 -11.49 8.60 0.85
N CYS A 83 -11.11 9.65 1.59
CA CYS A 83 -10.11 10.60 1.14
C CYS A 83 -8.77 9.91 0.82
N TRP A 84 -8.34 8.99 1.66
CA TRP A 84 -7.10 8.26 1.44
C TRP A 84 -7.21 7.32 0.22
N THR A 85 -8.29 6.55 0.10
CA THR A 85 -8.47 5.64 -1.05
C THR A 85 -8.51 6.38 -2.37
N THR A 86 -9.17 7.53 -2.43
CA THR A 86 -9.30 8.38 -3.64
C THR A 86 -8.13 9.34 -3.87
N GLN A 87 -7.05 9.22 -3.08
CA GLN A 87 -5.85 10.07 -3.18
C GLN A 87 -6.12 11.57 -3.02
N ILE A 88 -6.99 11.93 -2.08
CA ILE A 88 -7.18 13.33 -1.70
C ILE A 88 -6.00 13.74 -0.78
N PRO A 89 -5.28 14.84 -1.10
CA PRO A 89 -4.17 15.31 -0.29
C PRO A 89 -4.53 15.57 1.17
N ILE A 90 -3.57 15.39 2.08
CA ILE A 90 -3.78 15.57 3.53
C ILE A 90 -4.43 16.92 3.86
N LYS A 91 -3.96 18.03 3.28
CA LYS A 91 -4.53 19.37 3.54
C LYS A 91 -6.01 19.47 3.13
N GLN A 92 -6.38 18.88 2.00
CA GLN A 92 -7.77 18.88 1.57
C GLN A 92 -8.62 17.93 2.44
N THR A 93 -8.05 16.80 2.84
CA THR A 93 -8.70 15.86 3.76
C THR A 93 -9.00 16.53 5.11
N THR A 94 -8.08 17.32 5.68
CA THR A 94 -8.33 18.06 6.92
C THR A 94 -9.51 19.02 6.79
N SER A 95 -9.60 19.73 5.65
CA SER A 95 -10.72 20.64 5.38
C SER A 95 -12.05 19.92 5.26
N LEU A 96 -12.08 18.75 4.60
CA LEU A 96 -13.29 17.96 4.39
C LEU A 96 -13.76 17.27 5.66
N THR A 97 -12.83 16.67 6.41
CA THR A 97 -13.17 15.85 7.59
C THR A 97 -13.25 16.65 8.88
N LYS A 98 -12.80 17.90 8.89
CA LYS A 98 -12.64 18.75 10.08
C LYS A 98 -11.71 18.15 11.15
N LEU A 99 -10.84 17.23 10.75
CA LEU A 99 -9.80 16.68 11.61
C LEU A 99 -8.55 17.59 11.60
N SER A 100 -7.73 17.50 12.64
CA SER A 100 -6.40 18.14 12.61
C SER A 100 -5.49 17.46 11.57
N GLU A 101 -4.48 18.18 11.08
CA GLU A 101 -3.50 17.58 10.16
C GLU A 101 -2.76 16.40 10.81
N VAL A 102 -2.42 16.50 12.09
CA VAL A 102 -1.79 15.42 12.85
C VAL A 102 -2.66 14.16 12.87
N THR A 103 -3.95 14.34 13.16
CA THR A 103 -4.91 13.22 13.17
C THR A 103 -5.08 12.62 11.77
N THR A 104 -5.15 13.45 10.74
CA THR A 104 -5.27 12.98 9.35
C THR A 104 -4.02 12.19 8.93
N ARG A 105 -2.82 12.70 9.25
CA ARG A 105 -1.55 11.98 8.98
C ARG A 105 -1.49 10.64 9.72
N HIS A 106 -1.90 10.61 10.98
CA HIS A 106 -1.96 9.39 11.77
C HIS A 106 -2.88 8.34 11.12
N TRP A 107 -4.07 8.73 10.65
CA TRP A 107 -4.97 7.80 9.98
C TRP A 107 -4.45 7.31 8.64
N PHE A 108 -3.85 8.19 7.84
CA PHE A 108 -3.23 7.78 6.57
C PHE A 108 -2.08 6.78 6.81
N GLU A 109 -1.28 6.99 7.85
CA GLU A 109 -0.24 6.04 8.26
C GLU A 109 -0.83 4.72 8.75
N THR A 110 -1.87 4.79 9.59
CA THR A 110 -2.59 3.61 10.07
C THR A 110 -3.13 2.78 8.90
N PHE A 111 -3.73 3.41 7.91
CA PHE A 111 -4.22 2.68 6.73
C PHE A 111 -3.09 2.04 5.93
N ARG A 112 -1.94 2.70 5.78
CA ARG A 112 -0.78 2.11 5.11
C ARG A 112 -0.22 0.88 5.81
N VAL A 113 -0.06 0.98 7.12
CA VAL A 113 0.48 -0.12 7.93
C VAL A 113 -0.42 -1.37 7.88
N HIS A 114 -1.71 -1.19 7.61
CA HIS A 114 -2.68 -2.28 7.50
C HIS A 114 -3.01 -2.67 6.05
N LEU A 115 -2.16 -2.28 5.09
CA LEU A 115 -2.17 -2.90 3.77
C LEU A 115 -1.72 -4.35 3.91
N PRO A 116 -2.33 -5.29 3.19
CA PRO A 116 -1.88 -6.67 3.20
C PRO A 116 -0.43 -6.80 2.78
N GLU A 117 0.31 -7.65 3.45
CA GLU A 117 1.63 -8.06 3.00
C GLU A 117 1.47 -8.99 1.79
N GLU A 118 2.25 -8.75 0.76
CA GLU A 118 2.28 -9.55 -0.45
C GLU A 118 3.72 -9.88 -0.83
N GLU A 119 3.98 -11.16 -1.02
CA GLU A 119 5.22 -11.60 -1.65
C GLU A 119 5.10 -11.40 -3.16
N THR A 120 5.71 -10.34 -3.66
CA THR A 120 5.69 -10.03 -5.08
C THR A 120 6.86 -10.70 -5.77
N ILE A 121 6.57 -11.70 -6.61
CA ILE A 121 7.58 -12.31 -7.49
C ILE A 121 7.21 -11.98 -8.93
N LEU A 122 8.18 -11.45 -9.67
CA LEU A 122 8.03 -11.04 -11.06
C LEU A 122 8.59 -12.09 -12.02
N ASP A 123 7.98 -12.19 -13.20
CA ASP A 123 8.36 -13.13 -14.25
C ASP A 123 8.12 -12.53 -15.64
N HIS A 124 8.51 -13.26 -16.67
CA HIS A 124 8.39 -12.92 -18.09
C HIS A 124 9.30 -11.75 -18.47
N ILE A 125 8.77 -10.56 -18.64
CA ILE A 125 9.51 -9.35 -19.00
C ILE A 125 9.45 -8.38 -17.85
N VAL A 126 10.62 -7.96 -17.37
CA VAL A 126 10.75 -7.08 -16.21
C VAL A 126 11.74 -5.95 -16.52
N GLN A 127 11.35 -4.73 -16.23
CA GLN A 127 12.23 -3.57 -16.20
C GLN A 127 12.63 -3.28 -14.75
N LEU A 128 13.91 -3.07 -14.51
CA LEU A 128 14.49 -2.76 -13.20
C LEU A 128 15.36 -1.52 -13.32
N ASP A 129 15.20 -0.61 -12.35
CA ASP A 129 16.02 0.59 -12.23
C ASP A 129 16.09 1.02 -10.77
N GLU A 130 17.01 1.94 -10.44
CA GLU A 130 17.16 2.50 -9.12
C GLU A 130 17.00 4.02 -9.10
N ALA A 131 16.48 4.51 -7.98
CA ALA A 131 16.38 5.94 -7.69
C ALA A 131 16.92 6.27 -6.31
N TYR A 132 17.47 7.47 -6.17
CA TYR A 132 18.05 7.95 -4.93
C TYR A 132 17.14 8.97 -4.27
N PHE A 133 16.98 8.80 -2.95
CA PHE A 133 16.26 9.69 -2.06
C PHE A 133 17.18 10.15 -0.93
N GLY A 134 16.83 11.27 -0.28
CA GLY A 134 17.62 11.83 0.81
C GLY A 134 18.79 12.69 0.34
N GLY A 135 19.56 13.16 1.30
CA GLY A 135 20.72 14.01 1.04
C GLY A 135 22.00 13.20 0.86
N LYS A 136 23.07 13.84 0.35
CA LYS A 136 24.39 13.20 0.14
C LYS A 136 24.97 12.48 1.37
N LYS A 137 24.61 12.90 2.59
CA LYS A 137 25.12 12.31 3.82
C LYS A 137 24.43 11.01 4.24
N GLN A 138 23.17 10.83 3.83
CA GLN A 138 22.39 9.62 4.12
C GLN A 138 21.51 9.29 2.90
N PRO A 139 22.12 8.78 1.84
CA PRO A 139 21.37 8.38 0.66
C PRO A 139 20.50 7.16 0.98
N THR A 140 19.33 7.12 0.41
CA THR A 140 18.47 5.94 0.40
C THR A 140 18.29 5.51 -1.03
N THR A 141 18.69 4.31 -1.37
CA THR A 141 18.48 3.72 -2.69
C THR A 141 17.16 2.97 -2.71
N LEU A 142 16.32 3.29 -3.68
CA LEU A 142 15.11 2.54 -3.99
C LEU A 142 15.35 1.76 -5.27
N PHE A 143 15.43 0.43 -5.18
CA PHE A 143 15.28 -0.46 -6.32
C PHE A 143 13.79 -0.67 -6.58
N MET A 144 13.40 -0.57 -7.83
CA MET A 144 12.03 -0.85 -8.26
C MET A 144 12.04 -1.63 -9.55
N ALA A 145 11.27 -2.71 -9.59
CA ALA A 145 11.08 -3.50 -10.80
C ALA A 145 9.61 -3.56 -11.18
N LYS A 146 9.36 -3.46 -12.47
CA LYS A 146 8.02 -3.49 -13.06
C LYS A 146 7.89 -4.63 -14.05
N LYS A 147 6.84 -5.46 -13.88
CA LYS A 147 6.45 -6.43 -14.92
C LYS A 147 5.86 -5.67 -16.11
N VAL A 148 6.41 -5.90 -17.29
CA VAL A 148 5.86 -5.43 -18.56
C VAL A 148 4.88 -6.47 -19.08
N SER A 149 3.61 -6.12 -19.20
CA SER A 149 2.58 -7.04 -19.65
C SER A 149 1.63 -6.40 -20.64
N SER A 150 1.48 -7.02 -21.78
CA SER A 150 0.47 -6.65 -22.79
C SER A 150 -0.97 -6.92 -22.31
N LEU A 151 -1.15 -7.80 -21.33
CA LEU A 151 -2.44 -8.18 -20.76
C LEU A 151 -2.91 -7.25 -19.62
N GLY A 152 -2.17 -6.17 -19.35
CA GLY A 152 -2.53 -5.19 -18.32
C GLY A 152 -2.25 -5.63 -16.88
N GLU A 153 -1.51 -6.71 -16.66
CA GLU A 153 -1.04 -7.07 -15.32
C GLU A 153 -0.17 -5.95 -14.75
N ARG A 154 -0.50 -5.51 -13.53
CA ARG A 154 0.17 -4.43 -12.85
C ARG A 154 0.90 -4.98 -11.63
N LYS A 155 2.20 -5.25 -11.76
CA LYS A 155 3.02 -5.73 -10.64
C LYS A 155 4.29 -4.92 -10.51
N LEU A 156 4.54 -4.45 -9.30
CA LEU A 156 5.76 -3.76 -8.89
C LEU A 156 6.39 -4.50 -7.71
N ALA A 157 7.67 -4.79 -7.81
CA ALA A 157 8.51 -5.14 -6.68
C ALA A 157 9.40 -3.96 -6.32
N TYR A 158 9.71 -3.78 -5.04
CA TYR A 158 10.57 -2.70 -4.59
C TYR A 158 11.38 -3.10 -3.35
N GLN A 159 12.52 -2.45 -3.18
CA GLN A 159 13.35 -2.56 -1.99
C GLN A 159 14.03 -1.23 -1.71
N LEU A 160 14.00 -0.80 -0.45
CA LEU A 160 14.72 0.39 0.00
C LEU A 160 15.94 -0.02 0.83
N ILE A 161 17.07 0.59 0.51
CA ILE A 161 18.33 0.42 1.23
C ILE A 161 18.71 1.77 1.80
N GLN A 162 18.58 1.90 3.11
CA GLN A 162 18.88 3.15 3.82
C GLN A 162 20.38 3.28 4.10
N GLY A 163 20.86 4.53 4.01
CA GLY A 163 22.25 4.86 4.36
C GLY A 163 23.29 4.41 3.33
N SER A 164 22.89 3.97 2.15
CA SER A 164 23.81 3.49 1.12
C SER A 164 23.40 3.91 -0.28
N TYR A 165 24.41 4.18 -1.10
CA TYR A 165 24.25 4.16 -2.56
C TYR A 165 24.11 2.72 -3.06
N SER A 166 23.57 2.57 -4.28
CA SER A 166 23.48 1.26 -4.91
C SER A 166 24.86 0.64 -5.12
N VAL A 167 24.96 -0.62 -4.73
CA VAL A 167 26.12 -1.47 -5.04
C VAL A 167 25.62 -2.75 -5.71
N ARG A 168 26.54 -3.47 -6.38
CA ARG A 168 26.20 -4.68 -7.13
C ARG A 168 25.48 -5.74 -6.29
N GLU A 169 25.92 -5.92 -5.06
CA GLU A 169 25.35 -6.88 -4.11
C GLU A 169 23.87 -6.59 -3.82
N HIS A 170 23.50 -5.32 -3.72
CA HIS A 170 22.10 -4.91 -3.52
C HIS A 170 21.24 -5.26 -4.72
N ALA A 171 21.74 -5.02 -5.95
CA ALA A 171 21.04 -5.39 -7.17
C ALA A 171 20.84 -6.91 -7.28
N TRP A 172 21.86 -7.71 -6.89
CA TRP A 172 21.76 -9.17 -6.88
C TRP A 172 20.70 -9.66 -5.89
N TRP A 173 20.76 -9.17 -4.66
CA TRP A 173 19.78 -9.56 -3.65
C TRP A 173 18.36 -9.20 -4.07
N PHE A 174 18.19 -8.04 -4.67
CA PHE A 174 16.91 -7.65 -5.22
C PHE A 174 16.42 -8.63 -6.29
N ILE A 175 17.27 -8.94 -7.27
CA ILE A 175 16.93 -9.82 -8.38
C ILE A 175 16.61 -11.24 -7.89
N GLN A 176 17.42 -11.79 -6.99
CA GLN A 176 17.17 -13.11 -6.41
C GLN A 176 15.87 -13.17 -5.59
N SER A 177 15.55 -12.07 -4.89
CA SER A 177 14.38 -12.02 -4.02
C SER A 177 13.06 -11.84 -4.79
N TYR A 178 13.10 -11.15 -5.93
CA TYR A 178 11.89 -10.69 -6.60
C TYR A 178 11.69 -11.22 -8.02
N LEU A 179 12.69 -11.83 -8.66
CA LEU A 179 12.59 -12.31 -10.03
C LEU A 179 12.70 -13.83 -10.09
N LYS A 180 11.81 -14.47 -10.86
CA LYS A 180 11.93 -15.89 -11.18
C LYS A 180 13.15 -16.13 -12.10
N PRO A 181 13.75 -17.34 -12.03
CA PRO A 181 14.67 -17.80 -13.05
C PRO A 181 14.08 -17.66 -14.45
N HIS A 182 14.93 -17.37 -15.44
CA HIS A 182 14.58 -17.22 -16.86
C HIS A 182 13.69 -16.02 -17.18
N THR A 183 13.61 -15.04 -16.30
CA THR A 183 12.98 -13.74 -16.56
C THR A 183 13.83 -12.94 -17.56
N ALA A 184 13.20 -12.33 -18.56
CA ALA A 184 13.84 -11.34 -19.42
C ALA A 184 13.94 -10.01 -18.64
N LEU A 185 15.16 -9.64 -18.26
CA LEU A 185 15.45 -8.48 -17.43
C LEU A 185 16.05 -7.34 -18.26
N PHE A 186 15.42 -6.19 -18.22
CA PHE A 186 15.89 -4.95 -18.83
C PHE A 186 16.32 -3.96 -17.75
N THR A 187 17.55 -3.46 -17.85
CA THR A 187 18.11 -2.43 -16.97
C THR A 187 18.76 -1.33 -17.78
N ASP A 188 19.10 -0.23 -17.13
CA ASP A 188 19.98 0.76 -17.69
C ASP A 188 21.43 0.23 -17.81
N GLY A 189 22.33 1.05 -18.33
CA GLY A 189 23.74 0.71 -18.50
C GLY A 189 24.60 0.77 -17.24
N ALA A 190 24.01 0.93 -16.04
CA ALA A 190 24.76 1.09 -14.78
C ALA A 190 25.66 -0.12 -14.50
N SER A 191 26.83 0.16 -13.93
CA SER A 191 27.86 -0.88 -13.66
C SER A 191 27.42 -1.91 -12.62
N ILE A 192 26.42 -1.58 -11.79
CA ILE A 192 25.89 -2.48 -10.75
C ILE A 192 25.18 -3.69 -11.36
N TYR A 193 24.66 -3.56 -12.59
CA TYR A 193 23.99 -4.64 -13.32
C TYR A 193 24.94 -5.45 -14.20
N HIS A 194 26.24 -5.16 -14.20
CA HIS A 194 27.19 -5.86 -15.06
C HIS A 194 27.36 -7.32 -14.66
N LYS A 195 27.20 -8.25 -15.62
CA LYS A 195 27.33 -9.71 -15.45
C LYS A 195 26.34 -10.32 -14.44
N ILE A 196 25.15 -9.75 -14.33
CA ILE A 196 24.14 -10.24 -13.39
C ILE A 196 23.60 -11.63 -13.79
N ASP A 197 23.60 -11.92 -15.08
CA ASP A 197 23.23 -13.21 -15.70
C ASP A 197 24.19 -14.35 -15.32
N HIS A 198 25.41 -14.05 -14.88
CA HIS A 198 26.36 -15.06 -14.36
C HIS A 198 25.98 -15.54 -12.96
N TRP A 199 25.18 -14.78 -12.21
CA TRP A 199 24.85 -15.04 -10.81
C TRP A 199 23.43 -15.49 -10.61
N TRP A 200 22.52 -15.07 -11.48
CA TRP A 200 21.14 -15.47 -11.47
C TRP A 200 20.68 -15.76 -12.89
N PRO A 201 19.99 -16.87 -13.15
CA PRO A 201 19.63 -17.27 -14.51
C PRO A 201 18.52 -16.40 -15.09
N VAL A 202 18.86 -15.20 -15.53
CA VAL A 202 18.00 -14.24 -16.24
C VAL A 202 18.53 -13.96 -17.63
N TYR A 203 17.66 -13.58 -18.56
CA TYR A 203 18.04 -13.07 -19.87
C TYR A 203 18.21 -11.54 -19.76
N HIS A 204 19.44 -11.11 -19.48
CA HIS A 204 19.71 -9.70 -19.19
C HIS A 204 20.04 -8.90 -20.46
N SER A 205 19.29 -7.82 -20.68
CA SER A 205 19.56 -6.80 -21.69
C SER A 205 19.74 -5.44 -21.02
N ARG A 206 20.71 -4.66 -21.51
CA ARG A 206 21.04 -3.35 -20.96
C ARG A 206 20.84 -2.26 -22.00
N ASP A 207 20.13 -1.21 -21.65
CA ASP A 207 20.05 0.01 -22.45
C ASP A 207 21.34 0.80 -22.34
N ILE A 208 21.95 1.10 -23.47
CA ILE A 208 23.17 1.91 -23.51
C ILE A 208 22.78 3.33 -23.93
N HIS A 209 22.63 4.24 -22.96
CA HIS A 209 22.26 5.66 -23.20
C HIS A 209 23.09 6.37 -24.27
N LYS A 210 24.37 6.00 -24.45
CA LYS A 210 25.24 6.53 -25.53
C LYS A 210 24.76 6.21 -26.94
N LYS A 211 23.86 5.22 -27.10
CA LYS A 211 23.29 4.80 -28.38
C LYS A 211 21.86 5.30 -28.60
N PHE A 212 21.33 6.17 -27.72
CA PHE A 212 19.93 6.64 -27.75
C PHE A 212 18.88 5.51 -27.70
N GLU A 213 19.21 4.40 -27.07
CA GLU A 213 18.30 3.28 -26.81
C GLU A 213 17.60 3.54 -25.47
N PHE A 214 16.43 4.19 -25.48
CA PHE A 214 15.66 4.52 -24.25
C PHE A 214 14.36 3.72 -24.13
N GLU A 215 14.08 2.85 -25.10
CA GLU A 215 12.76 2.19 -25.17
C GLU A 215 12.58 1.10 -24.11
N GLN A 216 13.66 0.44 -23.72
CA GLN A 216 13.59 -0.78 -22.91
C GLN A 216 13.42 -0.53 -21.40
N THR A 217 13.71 0.69 -20.90
CA THR A 217 13.58 1.08 -19.47
C THR A 217 12.62 2.23 -19.24
N SER A 218 12.01 2.76 -20.29
CA SER A 218 11.16 3.96 -20.23
C SER A 218 9.97 3.84 -19.27
N GLU A 219 9.42 2.65 -19.09
CA GLU A 219 8.26 2.45 -18.22
C GLU A 219 8.66 2.54 -16.74
N ILE A 220 9.80 1.97 -16.34
CA ILE A 220 10.27 2.02 -14.96
C ILE A 220 10.76 3.42 -14.59
N GLU A 221 11.45 4.12 -15.49
CA GLU A 221 11.83 5.53 -15.31
C GLU A 221 10.59 6.41 -15.08
N GLY A 222 9.55 6.21 -15.90
CA GLY A 222 8.26 6.87 -15.74
C GLY A 222 7.65 6.64 -14.35
N MET A 223 7.80 5.43 -13.79
CA MET A 223 7.27 5.09 -12.45
C MET A 223 7.91 5.91 -11.34
N PHE A 224 9.20 6.21 -11.39
CA PHE A 224 9.85 7.10 -10.42
C PHE A 224 9.31 8.53 -10.48
N GLY A 225 9.00 9.03 -11.68
CA GLY A 225 8.33 10.32 -11.86
C GLY A 225 6.94 10.34 -11.23
N VAL A 226 6.17 9.29 -11.45
CA VAL A 226 4.82 9.12 -10.85
C VAL A 226 4.91 8.99 -9.33
N LEU A 227 5.87 8.23 -8.79
CA LEU A 227 6.11 8.11 -7.35
C LEU A 227 6.45 9.45 -6.71
N ARG A 228 7.38 10.23 -7.28
CA ARG A 228 7.72 11.57 -6.77
C ARG A 228 6.51 12.51 -6.79
N THR A 229 5.70 12.44 -7.82
CA THR A 229 4.45 13.20 -7.93
C THR A 229 3.43 12.77 -6.89
N PHE A 230 3.28 11.46 -6.67
CA PHE A 230 2.42 10.90 -5.63
C PHE A 230 2.82 11.39 -4.23
N ILE A 231 4.12 11.29 -3.89
CA ILE A 231 4.64 11.77 -2.60
C ILE A 231 4.34 13.26 -2.41
N ARG A 232 4.70 14.09 -3.40
CA ARG A 232 4.51 15.54 -3.34
C ARG A 232 3.04 15.92 -3.23
N ARG A 233 2.16 15.27 -3.99
CA ARG A 233 0.74 15.57 -4.01
C ARG A 233 0.04 15.13 -2.72
N MET A 234 0.25 13.89 -2.30
CA MET A 234 -0.48 13.30 -1.17
C MET A 234 0.03 13.80 0.18
N TYR A 235 1.35 13.83 0.34
CA TYR A 235 2.02 14.01 1.63
C TYR A 235 2.77 15.33 1.73
N HIS A 236 3.02 16.01 0.60
CA HIS A 236 3.83 17.21 0.44
C HIS A 236 5.29 16.98 0.81
N HIS A 237 5.55 16.41 1.99
CA HIS A 237 6.87 16.06 2.49
C HIS A 237 6.78 14.73 3.26
N VAL A 238 7.79 13.89 3.07
CA VAL A 238 7.93 12.59 3.74
C VAL A 238 9.33 12.49 4.28
N THR A 239 9.45 12.17 5.56
CA THR A 239 10.73 11.89 6.21
C THR A 239 11.28 10.52 5.80
N MET A 240 12.59 10.31 5.91
CA MET A 240 13.23 9.08 5.42
C MET A 240 12.75 7.83 6.16
N ASP A 241 12.41 7.95 7.44
CA ASP A 241 11.83 6.86 8.24
C ASP A 241 10.44 6.43 7.75
N LYS A 242 9.67 7.35 7.16
CA LYS A 242 8.33 7.09 6.62
C LYS A 242 8.34 6.71 5.13
N LEU A 243 9.44 6.95 4.45
CA LEU A 243 9.56 6.68 3.01
C LEU A 243 9.24 5.21 2.66
N PRO A 244 9.72 4.19 3.39
CA PRO A 244 9.40 2.79 3.07
C PRO A 244 7.90 2.52 3.02
N SER A 245 7.15 2.99 4.01
CA SER A 245 5.69 2.77 4.06
C SER A 245 4.94 3.50 2.94
N VAL A 246 5.43 4.68 2.53
CA VAL A 246 4.82 5.46 1.44
C VAL A 246 5.12 4.84 0.07
N VAL A 247 6.33 4.33 -0.13
CA VAL A 247 6.68 3.57 -1.33
C VAL A 247 5.86 2.28 -1.39
N GLY A 248 5.71 1.58 -0.27
CA GLY A 248 4.85 0.39 -0.18
C GLY A 248 3.41 0.69 -0.56
N GLU A 249 2.83 1.77 -0.04
CA GLU A 249 1.49 2.21 -0.45
C GLU A 249 1.41 2.47 -1.96
N PHE A 250 2.39 3.16 -2.52
CA PHE A 250 2.43 3.47 -3.95
C PHE A 250 2.46 2.19 -4.79
N CYS A 251 3.35 1.26 -4.48
CA CYS A 251 3.47 -0.01 -5.19
C CYS A 251 2.20 -0.86 -5.05
N TYR A 252 1.62 -0.89 -3.86
CA TYR A 252 0.38 -1.62 -3.61
C TYR A 252 -0.79 -1.03 -4.40
N ARG A 253 -0.92 0.32 -4.45
CA ARG A 253 -1.93 1.00 -5.27
C ARG A 253 -1.77 0.73 -6.76
N PHE A 254 -0.55 0.60 -7.23
CA PHE A 254 -0.28 0.27 -8.63
C PHE A 254 -0.71 -1.16 -8.94
N SER A 255 -0.36 -2.11 -8.07
CA SER A 255 -0.62 -3.54 -8.26
C SER A 255 -2.09 -3.90 -8.01
N HIS A 256 -2.77 -3.20 -7.10
CA HIS A 256 -4.15 -3.49 -6.64
C HIS A 256 -5.05 -2.26 -6.70
N PRO A 257 -5.26 -1.65 -7.87
CA PRO A 257 -6.08 -0.44 -7.99
C PRO A 257 -7.53 -0.65 -7.52
N GLU A 258 -8.07 -1.86 -7.68
CA GLU A 258 -9.42 -2.25 -7.27
C GLU A 258 -9.66 -2.08 -5.78
N MET A 259 -8.64 -2.28 -4.95
CA MET A 259 -8.74 -2.13 -3.50
C MET A 259 -9.02 -0.68 -3.07
N PHE A 260 -8.64 0.28 -3.92
CA PHE A 260 -8.76 1.71 -3.65
C PHE A 260 -9.96 2.38 -4.34
N GLU A 261 -10.75 1.64 -5.07
CA GLU A 261 -11.96 2.17 -5.71
C GLU A 261 -13.02 2.57 -4.68
N ASN A 262 -13.09 1.83 -3.56
CA ASN A 262 -14.08 2.07 -2.53
C ASN A 262 -13.53 1.69 -1.14
N PRO A 263 -13.80 2.47 -0.08
CA PRO A 263 -13.43 2.14 1.30
C PRO A 263 -13.83 0.72 1.74
N ARG A 264 -14.91 0.18 1.20
CA ARG A 264 -15.38 -1.18 1.52
C ARG A 264 -14.36 -2.25 1.14
N TYR A 265 -13.75 -2.14 -0.04
CA TYR A 265 -12.79 -3.14 -0.52
C TYR A 265 -11.55 -3.17 0.39
N TYR A 266 -11.02 -2.00 0.71
CA TYR A 266 -9.92 -1.90 1.67
C TYR A 266 -10.28 -2.52 3.02
N LEU A 267 -11.42 -2.14 3.62
CA LEU A 267 -11.84 -2.65 4.92
C LEU A 267 -12.12 -4.16 4.91
N GLN A 268 -12.68 -4.70 3.84
CA GLN A 268 -12.91 -6.15 3.71
C GLN A 268 -11.63 -6.97 3.74
N ILE A 269 -10.56 -6.42 3.16
CA ILE A 269 -9.28 -7.12 3.06
C ILE A 269 -8.45 -6.88 4.32
N SER A 270 -8.38 -5.63 4.81
CA SER A 270 -7.51 -5.25 5.93
C SER A 270 -8.06 -5.58 7.32
N LEU A 271 -9.40 -5.69 7.49
CA LEU A 271 -10.00 -6.01 8.77
C LEU A 271 -9.90 -7.51 9.05
N ARG A 272 -8.95 -7.87 9.90
CA ARG A 272 -8.83 -9.21 10.46
C ARG A 272 -8.91 -9.09 11.97
N LEU A 273 -9.54 -10.07 12.61
CA LEU A 273 -9.49 -10.19 14.06
C LEU A 273 -8.04 -10.45 14.49
N ALA A 274 -7.58 -9.72 15.49
CA ALA A 274 -6.27 -10.01 16.06
C ALA A 274 -6.29 -11.43 16.62
N THR A 275 -5.34 -12.24 16.25
CA THR A 275 -5.12 -13.54 16.87
C THR A 275 -4.69 -13.27 18.31
N ILE A 276 -5.47 -13.75 19.26
CA ILE A 276 -5.05 -13.76 20.66
C ILE A 276 -4.05 -14.91 20.76
N SER A 277 -2.78 -14.54 20.82
CA SER A 277 -1.67 -15.47 21.09
C SER A 277 -1.68 -15.90 22.54
#